data_5a4fbca85b6403978336af70b4a17caa
#
_entry.id   5a4fbca85b6403978336af70b4a17caa
#
_cell.length_a   1.000
_cell.length_b   1.000
_cell.length_c   1.000
_cell.angle_alpha   90.00
_cell.angle_beta   90.00
_cell.angle_gamma   90.00
#
_symmetry.space_group_name_H-M   'P 1'
#
loop_
_entity.id
_entity.type
_entity.pdbx_description
1 polymer ?
#
loop_
_entity_poly.entity_id
_entity_poly.type
_entity_poly.pdbx_seq_one_letter_code
_entity_poly.pdbx_strand_id
1 'polypeptide(L)'
;MHKVDVVVLGGGAAGLMCALEAGRRGRRVVLLDHADRIGKKILISGGGRCNFTNIHARAENFLSENPHFAKSALARYTPADIIALVEKHGIRYHEKTLGQLFCDRSAMDIVTMLERECAEAGARIKAGVRIISVAHDGQFLIETTDGPFRADSLVVATGGLSIPKMGATGFGYTLAEQFGLNIIECRPALVPFVFDPEDRDRWCDLTGLSAEVVATAGTGKRRGSFREKMLVTHRGLSGPAVLQISSFWRPGEAVEFDLAPGTNVMEPLLARNARRDPATAAQAIRAVLPSRMAERWASINEPGDWTNPSLALMEKQIHTWRITPAGTEGYAKAEVTAGGVDTAELDAKTMESKKVPGLYFIGEVVDVTGWLGGYNFQWAWASGASAGRAV
;
A
#
# COMPACT_ATOMS: atom_id res chain seq x y z
N MET A 1 -38.80 1.48 3.76
CA MET A 1 -37.61 0.86 4.44
C MET A 1 -37.29 -0.44 3.73
N HIS A 2 -36.07 -0.56 3.23
CA HIS A 2 -35.61 -1.74 2.50
C HIS A 2 -35.02 -2.76 3.49
N LYS A 3 -35.60 -3.96 3.55
CA LYS A 3 -35.04 -5.07 4.37
C LYS A 3 -34.14 -5.95 3.50
N VAL A 4 -32.91 -6.13 3.93
CA VAL A 4 -31.88 -6.97 3.29
C VAL A 4 -31.16 -7.78 4.35
N ASP A 5 -30.36 -8.77 3.95
CA ASP A 5 -29.59 -9.56 4.91
C ASP A 5 -28.25 -8.84 5.19
N VAL A 6 -27.64 -8.22 4.16
CA VAL A 6 -26.32 -7.58 4.25
C VAL A 6 -26.33 -6.22 3.56
N VAL A 7 -25.82 -5.20 4.25
CA VAL A 7 -25.43 -3.93 3.65
C VAL A 7 -23.89 -3.83 3.66
N VAL A 8 -23.29 -3.53 2.49
CA VAL A 8 -21.86 -3.28 2.33
C VAL A 8 -21.64 -1.81 2.04
N LEU A 9 -20.82 -1.13 2.82
CA LEU A 9 -20.47 0.29 2.66
C LEU A 9 -19.11 0.43 1.97
N GLY A 10 -19.12 0.86 0.72
CA GLY A 10 -17.94 1.07 -0.11
C GLY A 10 -17.84 0.09 -1.27
N GLY A 11 -17.87 0.62 -2.50
CA GLY A 11 -17.77 -0.10 -3.78
C GLY A 11 -16.34 -0.23 -4.30
N GLY A 12 -15.36 -0.36 -3.39
CA GLY A 12 -13.97 -0.69 -3.70
C GLY A 12 -13.75 -2.20 -3.85
N ALA A 13 -12.49 -2.60 -4.00
CA ALA A 13 -12.08 -3.99 -4.18
C ALA A 13 -12.65 -4.94 -3.11
N ALA A 14 -12.47 -4.59 -1.83
CA ALA A 14 -12.93 -5.43 -0.71
C ALA A 14 -14.45 -5.54 -0.65
N GLY A 15 -15.15 -4.41 -0.81
CA GLY A 15 -16.63 -4.40 -0.76
C GLY A 15 -17.27 -5.17 -1.91
N LEU A 16 -16.76 -5.03 -3.14
CA LEU A 16 -17.25 -5.79 -4.29
C LEU A 16 -17.01 -7.30 -4.10
N MET A 17 -15.83 -7.71 -3.62
CA MET A 17 -15.55 -9.11 -3.33
C MET A 17 -16.47 -9.65 -2.21
N CYS A 18 -16.72 -8.87 -1.17
CA CYS A 18 -17.64 -9.26 -0.10
C CYS A 18 -19.07 -9.41 -0.62
N ALA A 19 -19.57 -8.46 -1.41
CA ALA A 19 -20.92 -8.51 -1.99
C ALA A 19 -21.10 -9.72 -2.91
N LEU A 20 -20.09 -10.03 -3.73
CA LEU A 20 -20.03 -11.20 -4.58
C LEU A 20 -20.16 -12.51 -3.77
N GLU A 21 -19.29 -12.68 -2.78
CA GLU A 21 -19.23 -13.93 -2.00
C GLU A 21 -20.49 -14.13 -1.13
N ALA A 22 -21.03 -13.05 -0.55
CA ALA A 22 -22.28 -13.11 0.19
C ALA A 22 -23.49 -13.43 -0.72
N GLY A 23 -23.55 -12.80 -1.89
CA GLY A 23 -24.59 -13.07 -2.90
C GLY A 23 -24.56 -14.52 -3.39
N ARG A 24 -23.38 -15.11 -3.66
CA ARG A 24 -23.21 -16.52 -4.02
C ARG A 24 -23.77 -17.49 -2.98
N ARG A 25 -23.85 -17.06 -1.71
CA ARG A 25 -24.49 -17.83 -0.63
C ARG A 25 -26.01 -17.62 -0.53
N GLY A 26 -26.59 -16.88 -1.47
CA GLY A 26 -28.03 -16.59 -1.49
C GLY A 26 -28.45 -15.46 -0.55
N ARG A 27 -27.52 -14.68 0.01
CA ARG A 27 -27.85 -13.51 0.82
C ARG A 27 -28.39 -12.37 -0.04
N ARG A 28 -29.38 -11.64 0.47
CA ARG A 28 -29.87 -10.41 -0.14
C ARG A 28 -28.93 -9.27 0.21
N VAL A 29 -28.03 -8.94 -0.72
CA VAL A 29 -26.96 -7.98 -0.52
C VAL A 29 -27.26 -6.67 -1.23
N VAL A 30 -27.01 -5.55 -0.53
CA VAL A 30 -26.95 -4.21 -1.14
C VAL A 30 -25.59 -3.59 -0.81
N LEU A 31 -24.84 -3.21 -1.85
CA LEU A 31 -23.61 -2.44 -1.74
C LEU A 31 -23.92 -0.98 -2.02
N LEU A 32 -23.52 -0.09 -1.12
CA LEU A 32 -23.71 1.36 -1.20
C LEU A 32 -22.36 2.05 -1.33
N ASP A 33 -22.22 2.96 -2.30
CA ASP A 33 -21.05 3.82 -2.44
C ASP A 33 -21.48 5.28 -2.61
N HIS A 34 -20.81 6.20 -1.90
CA HIS A 34 -21.10 7.64 -2.01
C HIS A 34 -20.58 8.25 -3.32
N ALA A 35 -19.61 7.61 -3.95
CA ALA A 35 -19.08 8.03 -5.24
C ALA A 35 -20.08 7.73 -6.37
N ASP A 36 -20.04 8.53 -7.41
CA ASP A 36 -20.83 8.37 -8.64
C ASP A 36 -20.50 7.09 -9.42
N ARG A 37 -19.34 6.49 -9.12
CA ARG A 37 -18.81 5.29 -9.76
C ARG A 37 -18.03 4.44 -8.78
N ILE A 38 -18.26 3.12 -8.82
CA ILE A 38 -17.52 2.14 -8.02
C ILE A 38 -16.11 1.90 -8.57
N GLY A 39 -15.24 1.29 -7.77
CA GLY A 39 -13.92 0.84 -8.18
C GLY A 39 -12.92 1.96 -8.48
N LYS A 40 -13.17 3.20 -8.05
CA LYS A 40 -12.30 4.38 -8.40
C LYS A 40 -10.83 4.11 -8.14
N LYS A 41 -10.45 3.53 -6.99
CA LYS A 41 -9.06 3.22 -6.66
C LYS A 41 -8.49 2.09 -7.52
N ILE A 42 -9.33 1.12 -7.94
CA ILE A 42 -8.94 0.07 -8.91
C ILE A 42 -8.54 0.73 -10.23
N LEU A 43 -9.38 1.65 -10.73
CA LEU A 43 -9.23 2.28 -12.05
C LEU A 43 -7.94 3.07 -12.23
N ILE A 44 -7.43 3.69 -11.18
CA ILE A 44 -6.18 4.48 -11.23
C ILE A 44 -4.94 3.66 -10.90
N SER A 45 -5.11 2.48 -10.31
CA SER A 45 -4.00 1.66 -9.86
C SER A 45 -3.16 1.14 -11.02
N GLY A 46 -1.86 0.96 -10.76
CA GLY A 46 -0.94 0.42 -11.75
C GLY A 46 -0.88 1.24 -13.05
N GLY A 47 -1.11 2.57 -12.99
CA GLY A 47 -1.16 3.44 -14.16
C GLY A 47 -2.36 3.14 -15.06
N GLY A 48 -3.50 2.74 -14.49
CA GLY A 48 -4.74 2.41 -15.21
C GLY A 48 -4.81 0.97 -15.73
N ARG A 49 -3.85 0.12 -15.35
CA ARG A 49 -3.81 -1.32 -15.73
C ARG A 49 -4.12 -2.26 -14.59
N CYS A 50 -4.37 -1.77 -13.41
CA CYS A 50 -4.60 -2.51 -12.17
C CYS A 50 -3.51 -3.56 -11.87
N ASN A 51 -2.68 -3.30 -10.89
CA ASN A 51 -1.84 -4.33 -10.29
C ASN A 51 -2.70 -5.17 -9.34
N PHE A 52 -3.44 -6.14 -9.90
CA PHE A 52 -4.56 -6.78 -9.20
C PHE A 52 -4.14 -7.79 -8.13
N THR A 53 -2.90 -8.30 -8.17
CA THR A 53 -2.34 -9.17 -7.11
C THR A 53 -0.82 -9.29 -7.25
N ASN A 54 -0.21 -9.99 -6.29
CA ASN A 54 1.17 -10.44 -6.32
C ASN A 54 1.21 -11.96 -6.05
N ILE A 55 1.86 -12.72 -6.92
CA ILE A 55 1.94 -14.19 -6.80
C ILE A 55 2.70 -14.65 -5.55
N HIS A 56 3.53 -13.77 -4.97
CA HIS A 56 4.30 -14.03 -3.77
C HIS A 56 3.64 -13.53 -2.48
N ALA A 57 2.36 -13.09 -2.55
CA ALA A 57 1.69 -12.53 -1.39
C ALA A 57 1.58 -13.56 -0.24
N ARG A 58 2.21 -13.23 0.88
CA ARG A 58 2.25 -13.99 2.13
C ARG A 58 2.02 -13.04 3.30
N ALA A 59 1.69 -13.56 4.48
CA ALA A 59 1.42 -12.75 5.66
C ALA A 59 2.58 -11.83 6.06
N GLU A 60 3.82 -12.24 5.80
CA GLU A 60 5.03 -11.47 6.08
C GLU A 60 5.15 -10.18 5.26
N ASN A 61 4.41 -10.08 4.16
CA ASN A 61 4.36 -8.89 3.31
C ASN A 61 3.36 -7.82 3.79
N PHE A 62 2.78 -8.00 4.99
CA PHE A 62 1.79 -7.09 5.54
C PHE A 62 2.22 -6.58 6.91
N LEU A 63 2.08 -5.27 7.11
CA LEU A 63 2.29 -4.59 8.38
C LEU A 63 0.97 -4.47 9.11
N SER A 64 0.98 -4.75 10.40
CA SER A 64 -0.13 -4.59 11.35
C SER A 64 0.45 -4.65 12.76
N GLU A 65 -0.23 -4.08 13.75
CA GLU A 65 0.13 -4.30 15.16
C GLU A 65 0.03 -5.80 15.53
N ASN A 66 -0.86 -6.55 14.88
CA ASN A 66 -0.90 -8.01 14.93
C ASN A 66 -0.41 -8.63 13.61
N PRO A 67 0.87 -9.00 13.49
CA PRO A 67 1.44 -9.52 12.24
C PRO A 67 0.87 -10.88 11.80
N HIS A 68 0.03 -11.49 12.65
CA HIS A 68 -0.60 -12.78 12.35
C HIS A 68 -2.04 -12.65 11.87
N PHE A 69 -2.64 -11.47 11.97
CA PHE A 69 -4.06 -11.28 11.67
C PHE A 69 -4.42 -11.66 10.23
N ALA A 70 -3.63 -11.23 9.25
CA ALA A 70 -3.91 -11.47 7.84
C ALA A 70 -3.78 -12.94 7.40
N LYS A 71 -3.09 -13.80 8.18
CA LYS A 71 -2.77 -15.20 7.80
C LYS A 71 -3.98 -16.01 7.40
N SER A 72 -5.06 -15.94 8.19
CA SER A 72 -6.26 -16.75 7.96
C SER A 72 -6.98 -16.35 6.67
N ALA A 73 -7.17 -15.07 6.44
CA ALA A 73 -7.84 -14.56 5.24
C ALA A 73 -7.02 -14.88 3.98
N LEU A 74 -5.70 -14.59 3.99
CA LEU A 74 -4.80 -14.84 2.86
C LEU A 74 -4.68 -16.33 2.50
N ALA A 75 -4.76 -17.22 3.50
CA ALA A 75 -4.75 -18.67 3.26
C ALA A 75 -6.05 -19.19 2.63
N ARG A 76 -7.19 -18.52 2.86
CA ARG A 76 -8.50 -18.92 2.37
C ARG A 76 -8.92 -18.27 1.06
N TYR A 77 -8.24 -17.20 0.68
CA TYR A 77 -8.35 -16.55 -0.63
C TYR A 77 -6.97 -16.11 -1.09
N THR A 78 -6.36 -16.95 -1.88
CA THR A 78 -4.97 -16.85 -2.32
C THR A 78 -4.83 -16.04 -3.61
N PRO A 79 -3.60 -15.66 -4.03
CA PRO A 79 -3.38 -15.12 -5.38
C PRO A 79 -3.91 -16.02 -6.50
N ALA A 80 -3.84 -17.33 -6.36
CA ALA A 80 -4.37 -18.25 -7.35
C ALA A 80 -5.89 -18.13 -7.53
N ASP A 81 -6.64 -17.84 -6.46
CA ASP A 81 -8.10 -17.69 -6.53
C ASP A 81 -8.51 -16.46 -7.35
N ILE A 82 -7.85 -15.30 -7.13
CA ILE A 82 -8.17 -14.11 -7.94
C ILE A 82 -7.65 -14.26 -9.37
N ILE A 83 -6.53 -14.92 -9.60
CA ILE A 83 -6.04 -15.24 -10.96
C ILE A 83 -7.06 -16.10 -11.68
N ALA A 84 -7.56 -17.16 -11.07
CA ALA A 84 -8.60 -18.03 -11.65
C ALA A 84 -9.88 -17.24 -12.01
N LEU A 85 -10.28 -16.27 -11.18
CA LEU A 85 -11.41 -15.40 -11.46
C LEU A 85 -11.15 -14.49 -12.67
N VAL A 86 -9.96 -13.90 -12.77
CA VAL A 86 -9.52 -13.07 -13.90
C VAL A 86 -9.50 -13.89 -15.19
N GLU A 87 -8.97 -15.12 -15.14
CA GLU A 87 -8.91 -16.05 -16.27
C GLU A 87 -10.30 -16.54 -16.72
N LYS A 88 -11.21 -16.81 -15.76
CA LYS A 88 -12.63 -17.14 -16.05
C LYS A 88 -13.29 -16.11 -16.96
N HIS A 89 -12.92 -14.84 -16.80
CA HIS A 89 -13.44 -13.71 -17.60
C HIS A 89 -12.62 -13.43 -18.86
N GLY A 90 -11.61 -14.24 -19.17
CA GLY A 90 -10.75 -14.05 -20.35
C GLY A 90 -9.92 -12.77 -20.33
N ILE A 91 -9.68 -12.20 -19.14
CA ILE A 91 -8.88 -10.99 -18.97
C ILE A 91 -7.40 -11.37 -19.11
N ARG A 92 -6.72 -10.78 -20.10
CA ARG A 92 -5.29 -10.98 -20.27
C ARG A 92 -4.49 -10.14 -19.28
N TYR A 93 -3.40 -10.71 -18.79
CA TYR A 93 -2.49 -10.08 -17.84
C TYR A 93 -1.05 -10.55 -18.08
N HIS A 94 -0.10 -9.84 -17.52
CA HIS A 94 1.32 -10.20 -17.51
C HIS A 94 1.94 -9.95 -16.15
N GLU A 95 3.01 -10.67 -15.86
CA GLU A 95 3.91 -10.35 -14.75
C GLU A 95 4.89 -9.27 -15.21
N LYS A 96 4.95 -8.15 -14.46
CA LYS A 96 5.87 -7.05 -14.75
C LYS A 96 7.23 -7.27 -14.09
N THR A 97 7.26 -7.43 -12.78
CA THR A 97 8.45 -7.67 -11.97
C THR A 97 8.04 -8.12 -10.57
N LEU A 98 8.89 -8.90 -9.89
CA LEU A 98 8.71 -9.30 -8.50
C LEU A 98 7.33 -9.91 -8.18
N GLY A 99 6.76 -10.66 -9.12
CA GLY A 99 5.46 -11.31 -8.93
C GLY A 99 4.23 -10.41 -9.08
N GLN A 100 4.40 -9.17 -9.53
CA GLN A 100 3.31 -8.20 -9.72
C GLN A 100 2.53 -8.49 -11.01
N LEU A 101 1.22 -8.73 -10.91
CA LEU A 101 0.36 -9.02 -12.06
C LEU A 101 -0.48 -7.81 -12.46
N PHE A 102 -0.37 -7.42 -13.74
CA PHE A 102 -1.09 -6.28 -14.33
C PHE A 102 -1.98 -6.74 -15.46
N CYS A 103 -3.19 -6.16 -15.57
CA CYS A 103 -4.01 -6.32 -16.76
C CYS A 103 -3.30 -5.74 -17.99
N ASP A 104 -3.38 -6.43 -19.11
CA ASP A 104 -2.77 -5.95 -20.37
C ASP A 104 -3.45 -4.70 -20.90
N ARG A 105 -4.77 -4.65 -20.82
CA ARG A 105 -5.61 -3.63 -21.42
C ARG A 105 -5.93 -2.47 -20.48
N SER A 106 -6.74 -2.74 -19.45
CA SER A 106 -7.30 -1.69 -18.61
C SER A 106 -7.72 -2.23 -17.23
N ALA A 107 -7.58 -1.39 -16.22
CA ALA A 107 -8.15 -1.61 -14.89
C ALA A 107 -9.68 -1.73 -14.90
N MET A 108 -10.34 -1.21 -15.95
CA MET A 108 -11.78 -1.36 -16.16
C MET A 108 -12.19 -2.82 -16.30
N ASP A 109 -11.34 -3.68 -16.86
CA ASP A 109 -11.64 -5.09 -17.02
C ASP A 109 -11.90 -5.77 -15.66
N ILE A 110 -11.14 -5.40 -14.63
CA ILE A 110 -11.35 -5.88 -13.25
C ILE A 110 -12.66 -5.35 -12.65
N VAL A 111 -12.96 -4.06 -12.87
CA VAL A 111 -14.21 -3.47 -12.35
C VAL A 111 -15.42 -4.13 -13.01
N THR A 112 -15.41 -4.26 -14.34
CA THR A 112 -16.50 -4.89 -15.10
C THR A 112 -16.68 -6.37 -14.71
N MET A 113 -15.59 -7.09 -14.50
CA MET A 113 -15.61 -8.47 -13.99
C MET A 113 -16.34 -8.55 -12.64
N LEU A 114 -15.99 -7.68 -11.69
CA LEU A 114 -16.60 -7.70 -10.36
C LEU A 114 -18.06 -7.27 -10.40
N GLU A 115 -18.43 -6.27 -11.21
CA GLU A 115 -19.82 -5.86 -11.43
C GLU A 115 -20.66 -7.02 -11.96
N ARG A 116 -20.16 -7.73 -12.96
CA ARG A 116 -20.83 -8.88 -13.56
C ARG A 116 -20.99 -10.02 -12.55
N GLU A 117 -19.94 -10.37 -11.83
CA GLU A 117 -19.99 -11.42 -10.80
C GLU A 117 -20.97 -11.04 -9.66
N CYS A 118 -21.00 -9.78 -9.23
CA CYS A 118 -21.99 -9.31 -8.26
C CYS A 118 -23.42 -9.42 -8.78
N ALA A 119 -23.65 -9.03 -10.03
CA ALA A 119 -24.98 -9.14 -10.67
C ALA A 119 -25.43 -10.59 -10.82
N GLU A 120 -24.55 -11.50 -11.25
CA GLU A 120 -24.81 -12.93 -11.36
C GLU A 120 -25.11 -13.56 -9.97
N ALA A 121 -24.46 -13.05 -8.90
CA ALA A 121 -24.72 -13.44 -7.51
C ALA A 121 -25.97 -12.79 -6.90
N GLY A 122 -26.69 -11.93 -7.61
CA GLY A 122 -27.87 -11.24 -7.14
C GLY A 122 -27.60 -10.07 -6.17
N ALA A 123 -26.36 -9.63 -6.01
CA ALA A 123 -26.00 -8.48 -5.21
C ALA A 123 -26.33 -7.17 -5.95
N ARG A 124 -27.00 -6.24 -5.28
CA ARG A 124 -27.38 -4.94 -5.85
C ARG A 124 -26.34 -3.89 -5.51
N ILE A 125 -25.81 -3.19 -6.50
CA ILE A 125 -24.85 -2.10 -6.36
C ILE A 125 -25.57 -0.77 -6.56
N LYS A 126 -25.41 0.18 -5.63
CA LYS A 126 -25.96 1.53 -5.69
C LYS A 126 -24.83 2.54 -5.47
N ALA A 127 -24.43 3.21 -6.54
CA ALA A 127 -23.50 4.33 -6.52
C ALA A 127 -24.23 5.66 -6.28
N GLY A 128 -23.51 6.69 -5.80
CA GLY A 128 -24.08 8.02 -5.53
C GLY A 128 -24.92 8.08 -4.24
N VAL A 129 -24.86 7.07 -3.39
CA VAL A 129 -25.67 6.99 -2.16
C VAL A 129 -24.82 7.33 -0.94
N ARG A 130 -25.12 8.45 -0.28
CA ARG A 130 -24.45 8.84 0.97
C ARG A 130 -25.15 8.25 2.18
N ILE A 131 -24.36 7.79 3.13
CA ILE A 131 -24.81 7.36 4.45
C ILE A 131 -25.00 8.61 5.31
N ILE A 132 -26.14 8.72 5.97
CA ILE A 132 -26.50 9.83 6.87
C ILE A 132 -26.21 9.41 8.31
N SER A 133 -26.69 8.23 8.70
CA SER A 133 -26.45 7.68 10.04
C SER A 133 -26.52 6.15 10.02
N VAL A 134 -25.93 5.53 11.02
CA VAL A 134 -26.01 4.10 11.29
C VAL A 134 -26.36 3.91 12.76
N ALA A 135 -27.38 3.11 13.03
CA ALA A 135 -27.76 2.68 14.38
C ALA A 135 -27.87 1.15 14.44
N HIS A 136 -27.82 0.60 15.66
CA HIS A 136 -27.97 -0.83 15.90
C HIS A 136 -28.92 -1.06 17.08
N ASP A 137 -30.01 -1.77 16.82
CA ASP A 137 -31.05 -2.14 17.80
C ASP A 137 -31.40 -3.64 17.74
N GLY A 138 -30.38 -4.47 17.55
CA GLY A 138 -30.54 -5.90 17.20
C GLY A 138 -30.44 -6.15 15.70
N GLN A 139 -30.67 -5.13 14.87
CA GLN A 139 -30.37 -5.06 13.45
C GLN A 139 -29.75 -3.70 13.15
N PHE A 140 -29.02 -3.58 12.03
CA PHE A 140 -28.47 -2.29 11.60
C PHE A 140 -29.55 -1.49 10.86
N LEU A 141 -29.79 -0.25 11.30
CA LEU A 141 -30.57 0.75 10.61
C LEU A 141 -29.62 1.75 9.96
N ILE A 142 -29.61 1.79 8.64
CA ILE A 142 -28.75 2.66 7.84
C ILE A 142 -29.60 3.69 7.13
N GLU A 143 -29.55 4.94 7.60
CA GLU A 143 -30.19 6.07 6.93
C GLU A 143 -29.32 6.56 5.78
N THR A 144 -29.92 6.73 4.60
CA THR A 144 -29.19 7.13 3.39
C THR A 144 -29.94 8.16 2.58
N THR A 145 -29.27 8.79 1.62
CA THR A 145 -29.92 9.69 0.66
C THR A 145 -30.87 8.99 -0.30
N ASP A 146 -30.88 7.65 -0.35
CA ASP A 146 -31.78 6.80 -1.16
C ASP A 146 -32.81 6.06 -0.28
N GLY A 147 -33.08 6.59 0.92
CA GLY A 147 -33.98 6.01 1.92
C GLY A 147 -33.31 5.03 2.88
N PRO A 148 -34.03 4.55 3.90
CA PRO A 148 -33.47 3.72 4.97
C PRO A 148 -33.37 2.24 4.57
N PHE A 149 -32.27 1.60 5.00
CA PHE A 149 -32.04 0.16 4.94
C PHE A 149 -32.04 -0.44 6.34
N ARG A 150 -32.59 -1.66 6.46
CA ARG A 150 -32.45 -2.49 7.67
C ARG A 150 -31.77 -3.80 7.28
N ALA A 151 -30.73 -4.18 8.01
CA ALA A 151 -29.91 -5.35 7.71
C ALA A 151 -29.51 -6.12 8.97
N ASP A 152 -29.31 -7.45 8.82
CA ASP A 152 -28.78 -8.30 9.88
C ASP A 152 -27.26 -8.09 10.01
N SER A 153 -26.58 -7.83 8.89
CA SER A 153 -25.14 -7.60 8.85
C SER A 153 -24.77 -6.29 8.15
N LEU A 154 -23.77 -5.59 8.72
CA LEU A 154 -23.16 -4.38 8.15
C LEU A 154 -21.68 -4.61 7.92
N VAL A 155 -21.24 -4.42 6.68
CA VAL A 155 -19.83 -4.57 6.28
C VAL A 155 -19.27 -3.21 5.90
N VAL A 156 -18.23 -2.76 6.60
CA VAL A 156 -17.54 -1.50 6.37
C VAL A 156 -16.30 -1.76 5.50
N ALA A 157 -16.36 -1.31 4.24
CA ALA A 157 -15.35 -1.49 3.20
C ALA A 157 -14.92 -0.14 2.59
N THR A 158 -14.91 0.91 3.41
CA THR A 158 -14.77 2.31 2.97
C THR A 158 -13.36 2.69 2.52
N GLY A 159 -12.38 1.80 2.69
CA GLY A 159 -10.98 2.08 2.41
C GLY A 159 -10.33 2.99 3.46
N GLY A 160 -9.15 3.52 3.14
CA GLY A 160 -8.38 4.42 3.99
C GLY A 160 -8.48 5.88 3.55
N LEU A 161 -7.52 6.70 4.00
CA LEU A 161 -7.46 8.16 3.77
C LEU A 161 -6.63 8.55 2.55
N SER A 162 -5.95 7.60 1.91
CA SER A 162 -5.05 7.87 0.79
C SER A 162 -5.82 8.37 -0.44
N ILE A 163 -5.20 9.32 -1.17
CA ILE A 163 -5.73 9.98 -2.36
C ILE A 163 -7.13 10.61 -2.11
N PRO A 164 -7.25 11.63 -1.24
CA PRO A 164 -8.53 12.23 -0.86
C PRO A 164 -9.36 12.74 -2.05
N LYS A 165 -8.69 13.15 -3.15
CA LYS A 165 -9.35 13.58 -4.39
C LYS A 165 -10.23 12.49 -5.05
N MET A 166 -10.01 11.23 -4.68
CA MET A 166 -10.83 10.10 -5.16
C MET A 166 -12.06 9.83 -4.31
N GLY A 167 -12.27 10.62 -3.25
CA GLY A 167 -13.41 10.50 -2.33
C GLY A 167 -13.09 9.74 -1.04
N ALA A 168 -11.80 9.52 -0.72
CA ALA A 168 -11.43 8.92 0.56
C ALA A 168 -11.86 9.81 1.74
N THR A 169 -12.49 9.22 2.74
CA THR A 169 -12.96 9.89 3.97
C THR A 169 -12.66 9.07 5.20
N GLY A 170 -12.68 9.70 6.38
CA GLY A 170 -12.55 9.02 7.68
C GLY A 170 -13.81 8.30 8.16
N PHE A 171 -14.88 8.24 7.36
CA PHE A 171 -16.19 7.74 7.77
C PHE A 171 -16.14 6.33 8.40
N GLY A 172 -15.37 5.42 7.82
CA GLY A 172 -15.25 4.06 8.37
C GLY A 172 -14.61 4.01 9.75
N TYR A 173 -13.65 4.89 10.01
CA TYR A 173 -13.01 5.02 11.33
C TYR A 173 -13.98 5.63 12.36
N THR A 174 -14.66 6.71 11.99
CA THR A 174 -15.70 7.32 12.85
C THR A 174 -16.79 6.30 13.18
N LEU A 175 -17.18 5.47 12.23
CA LEU A 175 -18.18 4.42 12.47
C LEU A 175 -17.64 3.33 13.41
N ALA A 176 -16.38 2.94 13.28
CA ALA A 176 -15.73 1.99 14.20
C ALA A 176 -15.69 2.54 15.63
N GLU A 177 -15.29 3.81 15.80
CA GLU A 177 -15.29 4.49 17.09
C GLU A 177 -16.71 4.60 17.70
N GLN A 178 -17.71 4.89 16.88
CA GLN A 178 -19.13 4.91 17.30
C GLN A 178 -19.57 3.58 17.92
N PHE A 179 -19.07 2.47 17.41
CA PHE A 179 -19.32 1.13 17.93
C PHE A 179 -18.29 0.66 18.98
N GLY A 180 -17.44 1.58 19.47
CA GLY A 180 -16.50 1.34 20.55
C GLY A 180 -15.25 0.53 20.16
N LEU A 181 -14.92 0.45 18.86
CA LEU A 181 -13.68 -0.18 18.40
C LEU A 181 -12.52 0.81 18.45
N ASN A 182 -11.33 0.31 18.78
CA ASN A 182 -10.11 1.11 18.77
C ASN A 182 -9.61 1.31 17.34
N ILE A 183 -8.96 2.47 17.13
CA ILE A 183 -8.28 2.80 15.87
C ILE A 183 -6.78 2.92 16.15
N ILE A 184 -5.97 2.17 15.43
CA ILE A 184 -4.52 2.38 15.36
C ILE A 184 -4.27 3.63 14.53
N GLU A 185 -3.39 4.51 15.00
CA GLU A 185 -3.11 5.80 14.37
C GLU A 185 -2.88 5.66 12.86
N CYS A 186 -3.73 6.34 12.09
CA CYS A 186 -3.66 6.34 10.64
C CYS A 186 -2.55 7.27 10.14
N ARG A 187 -1.72 6.78 9.23
CA ARG A 187 -0.65 7.56 8.60
C ARG A 187 -0.50 7.23 7.12
N PRO A 188 0.04 8.17 6.31
CA PRO A 188 0.38 7.90 4.92
C PRO A 188 1.43 6.78 4.83
N ALA A 189 1.24 5.83 3.91
CA ALA A 189 2.18 4.74 3.64
C ALA A 189 2.33 4.53 2.12
N LEU A 190 3.41 3.90 1.70
CA LEU A 190 3.82 3.84 0.29
C LEU A 190 3.80 5.26 -0.29
N VAL A 191 4.57 6.17 0.32
CA VAL A 191 4.51 7.61 0.08
C VAL A 191 5.93 8.18 -0.09
N PRO A 192 6.16 9.16 -0.98
CA PRO A 192 7.43 9.83 -1.14
C PRO A 192 7.84 10.58 0.13
N PHE A 193 9.16 10.63 0.40
CA PHE A 193 9.76 11.47 1.43
C PHE A 193 9.99 12.89 0.95
N VAL A 194 9.92 13.82 1.88
CA VAL A 194 10.26 15.24 1.69
C VAL A 194 11.56 15.52 2.44
N PHE A 195 12.52 16.16 1.78
CA PHE A 195 13.75 16.63 2.37
C PHE A 195 13.53 17.91 3.20
N ASP A 196 14.38 18.12 4.18
CA ASP A 196 14.54 19.44 4.80
C ASP A 196 15.15 20.44 3.79
N PRO A 197 15.24 21.74 4.11
CA PRO A 197 15.79 22.73 3.19
C PRO A 197 17.23 22.46 2.77
N GLU A 198 18.10 21.96 3.65
CA GLU A 198 19.50 21.68 3.37
C GLU A 198 19.66 20.52 2.40
N ASP A 199 19.02 19.39 2.67
CA ASP A 199 19.05 18.23 1.77
C ASP A 199 18.34 18.52 0.44
N ARG A 200 17.30 19.37 0.46
CA ARG A 200 16.61 19.79 -0.76
C ARG A 200 17.55 20.60 -1.67
N ASP A 201 18.26 21.57 -1.13
CA ASP A 201 19.23 22.38 -1.89
C ASP A 201 20.40 21.53 -2.38
N ARG A 202 20.77 20.50 -1.63
CA ARG A 202 21.86 19.58 -1.94
C ARG A 202 21.53 18.57 -3.03
N TRP A 203 20.27 18.10 -3.14
CA TRP A 203 19.92 16.94 -3.96
C TRP A 203 18.81 17.16 -4.99
N CYS A 204 17.87 18.10 -4.77
CA CYS A 204 16.67 18.16 -5.61
C CYS A 204 16.86 18.73 -7.03
N ASP A 205 18.00 19.38 -7.30
CA ASP A 205 18.41 19.72 -8.67
C ASP A 205 18.75 18.49 -9.53
N LEU A 206 18.94 17.33 -8.88
CA LEU A 206 19.11 16.03 -9.53
C LEU A 206 17.76 15.34 -9.85
N THR A 207 16.63 16.05 -9.81
CA THR A 207 15.31 15.52 -10.11
C THR A 207 15.30 14.69 -11.39
N GLY A 208 14.66 13.50 -11.33
CA GLY A 208 14.53 12.55 -12.43
C GLY A 208 15.62 11.48 -12.44
N LEU A 209 16.69 11.62 -11.66
CA LEU A 209 17.69 10.57 -11.55
C LEU A 209 17.20 9.41 -10.68
N SER A 210 17.50 8.20 -11.14
CA SER A 210 17.11 6.95 -10.46
C SER A 210 18.33 6.03 -10.33
N ALA A 211 18.46 5.39 -9.16
CA ALA A 211 19.49 4.39 -8.87
C ALA A 211 18.87 3.18 -8.17
N GLU A 212 19.45 2.00 -8.38
CA GLU A 212 19.14 0.82 -7.57
C GLU A 212 19.85 0.97 -6.22
N VAL A 213 19.09 0.78 -5.14
CA VAL A 213 19.60 0.94 -3.77
C VAL A 213 19.01 -0.14 -2.87
N VAL A 214 19.59 -0.32 -1.67
CA VAL A 214 18.91 -0.96 -0.56
C VAL A 214 18.51 0.12 0.44
N ALA A 215 17.20 0.33 0.60
CA ALA A 215 16.66 1.25 1.59
C ALA A 215 16.27 0.51 2.88
N THR A 216 16.69 1.00 4.03
CA THR A 216 16.43 0.38 5.35
C THR A 216 15.91 1.43 6.34
N ALA A 217 14.83 1.12 7.07
CA ALA A 217 14.31 1.95 8.15
C ALA A 217 13.62 1.11 9.24
N GLY A 218 13.28 1.76 10.34
CA GLY A 218 12.66 1.14 11.50
C GLY A 218 13.64 0.37 12.38
N THR A 219 13.16 -0.10 13.52
CA THR A 219 13.95 -0.80 14.53
C THR A 219 13.27 -2.08 15.00
N GLY A 220 14.05 -3.05 15.49
CA GLY A 220 13.52 -4.30 16.05
C GLY A 220 12.61 -5.05 15.07
N LYS A 221 11.41 -5.41 15.53
CA LYS A 221 10.41 -6.13 14.70
C LYS A 221 9.81 -5.27 13.58
N ARG A 222 9.95 -3.94 13.67
CA ARG A 222 9.46 -2.98 12.67
C ARG A 222 10.54 -2.61 11.64
N ARG A 223 11.68 -3.30 11.61
CA ARG A 223 12.74 -3.03 10.63
C ARG A 223 12.35 -3.62 9.27
N GLY A 224 12.39 -2.76 8.22
CA GLY A 224 12.25 -3.15 6.82
C GLY A 224 13.52 -2.88 6.03
N SER A 225 13.71 -3.62 4.93
CA SER A 225 14.81 -3.42 3.99
C SER A 225 14.36 -3.85 2.59
N PHE A 226 14.56 -2.98 1.59
CA PHE A 226 14.09 -3.20 0.22
C PHE A 226 15.17 -2.82 -0.80
N ARG A 227 15.50 -3.77 -1.68
CA ARG A 227 16.40 -3.55 -2.81
C ARG A 227 15.58 -3.27 -4.07
N GLU A 228 15.44 -2.00 -4.41
CA GLU A 228 14.69 -1.53 -5.56
C GLU A 228 15.23 -0.17 -6.03
N LYS A 229 14.60 0.43 -7.04
CA LYS A 229 14.98 1.76 -7.53
C LYS A 229 14.51 2.87 -6.58
N MET A 230 15.41 3.79 -6.27
CA MET A 230 15.14 5.09 -5.69
C MET A 230 15.06 6.13 -6.81
N LEU A 231 14.24 7.16 -6.64
CA LEU A 231 14.08 8.28 -7.57
C LEU A 231 14.23 9.61 -6.82
N VAL A 232 15.10 10.48 -7.28
CA VAL A 232 15.18 11.87 -6.79
C VAL A 232 14.05 12.69 -7.41
N THR A 233 13.33 13.46 -6.59
CA THR A 233 12.25 14.36 -7.00
C THR A 233 12.59 15.81 -6.63
N HIS A 234 11.78 16.76 -7.08
CA HIS A 234 11.92 18.18 -6.74
C HIS A 234 11.63 18.49 -5.26
N ARG A 235 11.21 17.53 -4.45
CA ARG A 235 10.88 17.69 -3.02
C ARG A 235 11.68 16.76 -2.11
N GLY A 236 12.27 15.70 -2.65
CA GLY A 236 12.96 14.69 -1.87
C GLY A 236 13.11 13.38 -2.65
N LEU A 237 12.76 12.26 -2.03
CA LEU A 237 12.94 10.93 -2.61
C LEU A 237 11.60 10.21 -2.84
N SER A 238 11.56 9.46 -3.92
CA SER A 238 10.46 8.57 -4.31
C SER A 238 11.03 7.29 -4.96
N GLY A 239 10.22 6.58 -5.71
CA GLY A 239 10.58 5.31 -6.33
C GLY A 239 10.27 4.12 -5.42
N PRO A 240 10.25 2.90 -5.97
CA PRO A 240 9.78 1.71 -5.24
C PRO A 240 10.47 1.49 -3.89
N ALA A 241 11.81 1.60 -3.81
CA ALA A 241 12.55 1.45 -2.55
C ALA A 241 12.08 2.43 -1.47
N VAL A 242 11.84 3.69 -1.86
CA VAL A 242 11.40 4.75 -0.95
C VAL A 242 9.95 4.56 -0.54
N LEU A 243 9.07 4.23 -1.48
CA LEU A 243 7.66 3.95 -1.18
C LEU A 243 7.53 2.78 -0.20
N GLN A 244 8.23 1.67 -0.45
CA GLN A 244 8.25 0.52 0.45
C GLN A 244 8.70 0.91 1.85
N ILE A 245 9.86 1.56 1.96
CA ILE A 245 10.47 1.84 3.25
C ILE A 245 9.72 2.90 4.06
N SER A 246 8.94 3.78 3.40
CA SER A 246 8.12 4.79 4.06
C SER A 246 7.07 4.19 5.01
N SER A 247 6.60 2.97 4.73
CA SER A 247 5.65 2.26 5.59
C SER A 247 6.28 1.84 6.93
N PHE A 248 7.59 1.69 6.98
CA PHE A 248 8.37 1.30 8.17
C PHE A 248 8.93 2.48 8.95
N TRP A 249 9.01 3.66 8.29
CA TRP A 249 9.56 4.87 8.86
C TRP A 249 8.60 5.56 9.84
N ARG A 250 9.15 6.28 10.82
CA ARG A 250 8.43 7.18 11.73
C ARG A 250 9.07 8.57 11.71
N PRO A 251 8.30 9.64 11.96
CA PRO A 251 8.83 10.99 12.05
C PRO A 251 10.03 11.09 12.99
N GLY A 252 11.11 11.73 12.52
CA GLY A 252 12.37 11.87 13.23
C GLY A 252 13.34 10.69 13.14
N GLU A 253 12.95 9.56 12.58
CA GLU A 253 13.87 8.45 12.34
C GLU A 253 14.69 8.68 11.06
N ALA A 254 15.94 8.23 11.06
CA ALA A 254 16.75 8.19 9.85
C ALA A 254 16.40 7.00 8.96
N VAL A 255 16.52 7.19 7.65
CA VAL A 255 16.50 6.13 6.63
C VAL A 255 17.91 5.95 6.11
N GLU A 256 18.38 4.72 6.04
CA GLU A 256 19.68 4.36 5.53
C GLU A 256 19.55 3.78 4.13
N PHE A 257 20.42 4.25 3.22
CA PHE A 257 20.50 3.77 1.84
C PHE A 257 21.90 3.22 1.57
N ASP A 258 21.96 1.96 1.13
CA ASP A 258 23.09 1.42 0.41
C ASP A 258 22.94 1.82 -1.06
N LEU A 259 23.80 2.71 -1.54
CA LEU A 259 23.75 3.25 -2.91
C LEU A 259 24.48 2.38 -3.93
N ALA A 260 25.20 1.35 -3.47
CA ALA A 260 26.00 0.47 -4.32
C ALA A 260 25.89 -1.01 -3.89
N PRO A 261 24.66 -1.59 -3.81
CA PRO A 261 24.46 -2.90 -3.23
C PRO A 261 25.31 -4.01 -3.87
N GLY A 262 26.20 -4.60 -3.07
CA GLY A 262 27.04 -5.72 -3.49
C GLY A 262 28.22 -5.35 -4.38
N THR A 263 28.63 -4.07 -4.44
CA THR A 263 29.75 -3.58 -5.25
C THR A 263 30.79 -2.90 -4.37
N ASN A 264 32.05 -3.28 -4.46
CA ASN A 264 33.16 -2.59 -3.82
C ASN A 264 33.61 -1.41 -4.72
N VAL A 265 33.03 -0.24 -4.47
CA VAL A 265 33.18 0.92 -5.37
C VAL A 265 34.60 1.49 -5.38
N MET A 266 35.29 1.50 -4.22
CA MET A 266 36.63 2.04 -4.10
C MET A 266 37.73 1.01 -4.43
N GLU A 267 37.41 -0.23 -4.75
CA GLU A 267 38.39 -1.28 -5.12
C GLU A 267 39.35 -0.84 -6.25
N PRO A 268 38.91 -0.17 -7.35
CA PRO A 268 39.80 0.29 -8.40
C PRO A 268 40.87 1.28 -7.90
N LEU A 269 40.58 2.09 -6.87
CA LEU A 269 41.52 3.05 -6.28
C LEU A 269 42.52 2.38 -5.32
N LEU A 270 42.21 1.18 -4.83
CA LEU A 270 43.09 0.38 -3.96
C LEU A 270 44.12 -0.44 -4.75
N ALA A 271 43.96 -0.58 -6.07
CA ALA A 271 44.85 -1.32 -6.92
C ALA A 271 46.30 -0.70 -6.87
N ARG A 272 47.32 -1.55 -7.10
CA ARG A 272 48.70 -1.11 -7.13
C ARG A 272 48.92 -0.06 -8.21
N ASN A 273 49.52 1.08 -7.85
CA ASN A 273 49.78 2.25 -8.72
C ASN A 273 48.50 2.93 -9.26
N ALA A 274 47.33 2.68 -8.66
CA ALA A 274 46.13 3.39 -9.04
C ALA A 274 46.26 4.89 -8.76
N ARG A 275 45.75 5.69 -9.69
CA ARG A 275 45.57 7.13 -9.46
C ARG A 275 44.48 7.35 -8.43
N ARG A 276 44.76 8.15 -7.41
CA ARG A 276 43.86 8.46 -6.31
C ARG A 276 43.59 9.95 -6.27
N ASP A 277 42.46 10.34 -6.85
CA ASP A 277 42.00 11.72 -6.93
C ASP A 277 40.47 11.79 -7.08
N PRO A 278 39.89 12.99 -6.96
CA PRO A 278 38.42 13.18 -7.09
C PRO A 278 37.86 12.63 -8.40
N ALA A 279 38.59 12.79 -9.52
CA ALA A 279 38.10 12.36 -10.83
C ALA A 279 38.01 10.83 -10.93
N THR A 280 39.02 10.12 -10.41
CA THR A 280 39.06 8.66 -10.40
C THR A 280 37.98 8.09 -9.45
N ALA A 281 37.78 8.71 -8.28
CA ALA A 281 36.69 8.33 -7.36
C ALA A 281 35.31 8.55 -7.99
N ALA A 282 35.07 9.70 -8.60
CA ALA A 282 33.83 9.98 -9.31
C ALA A 282 33.57 8.97 -10.46
N GLN A 283 34.64 8.57 -11.18
CA GLN A 283 34.55 7.55 -12.22
C GLN A 283 34.15 6.18 -11.65
N ALA A 284 34.69 5.76 -10.52
CA ALA A 284 34.35 4.52 -9.85
C ALA A 284 32.88 4.53 -9.40
N ILE A 285 32.42 5.66 -8.83
CA ILE A 285 31.02 5.80 -8.38
C ILE A 285 30.04 5.83 -9.57
N ARG A 286 30.43 6.33 -10.73
CA ARG A 286 29.60 6.29 -11.97
C ARG A 286 29.30 4.87 -12.45
N ALA A 287 30.05 3.87 -12.01
CA ALA A 287 29.73 2.47 -12.32
C ALA A 287 28.42 2.00 -11.65
N VAL A 288 27.99 2.65 -10.56
CA VAL A 288 26.82 2.27 -9.75
C VAL A 288 25.75 3.36 -9.68
N LEU A 289 26.10 4.63 -9.84
CA LEU A 289 25.19 5.76 -9.78
C LEU A 289 25.14 6.54 -11.11
N PRO A 290 24.02 7.21 -11.42
CA PRO A 290 23.95 8.16 -12.54
C PRO A 290 25.02 9.24 -12.42
N SER A 291 25.65 9.64 -13.54
CA SER A 291 26.84 10.51 -13.57
C SER A 291 26.73 11.76 -12.70
N ARG A 292 25.62 12.52 -12.81
CA ARG A 292 25.42 13.74 -11.99
C ARG A 292 25.30 13.44 -10.50
N MET A 293 24.68 12.31 -10.13
CA MET A 293 24.59 11.89 -8.73
C MET A 293 25.93 11.43 -8.20
N ALA A 294 26.71 10.70 -9.00
CA ALA A 294 28.06 10.25 -8.66
C ALA A 294 29.01 11.43 -8.42
N GLU A 295 28.98 12.43 -9.30
CA GLU A 295 29.77 13.66 -9.16
C GLU A 295 29.42 14.42 -7.88
N ARG A 296 28.12 14.60 -7.62
CA ARG A 296 27.62 15.26 -6.42
C ARG A 296 28.04 14.51 -5.16
N TRP A 297 27.84 13.18 -5.15
CA TRP A 297 28.20 12.34 -4.00
C TRP A 297 29.70 12.38 -3.73
N ALA A 298 30.56 12.25 -4.78
CA ALA A 298 31.98 12.32 -4.67
C ALA A 298 32.46 13.67 -4.11
N SER A 299 31.87 14.78 -4.59
CA SER A 299 32.22 16.14 -4.12
C SER A 299 31.86 16.38 -2.66
N ILE A 300 30.70 15.88 -2.21
CA ILE A 300 30.24 16.04 -0.82
C ILE A 300 31.10 15.21 0.16
N ASN A 301 31.55 14.02 -0.30
CA ASN A 301 32.28 13.06 0.52
C ASN A 301 33.75 12.98 0.14
N GLU A 302 34.32 14.05 -0.47
CA GLU A 302 35.70 14.11 -0.84
C GLU A 302 36.59 13.99 0.42
N PRO A 303 37.53 13.02 0.47
CA PRO A 303 38.36 12.84 1.64
C PRO A 303 39.43 13.93 1.73
N GLY A 304 39.86 14.26 2.95
CA GLY A 304 40.96 15.22 3.16
C GLY A 304 42.33 14.70 2.67
N ASP A 305 42.46 13.39 2.53
CA ASP A 305 43.60 12.69 1.92
C ASP A 305 43.14 11.44 1.17
N TRP A 306 43.99 10.83 0.36
CA TRP A 306 43.70 9.67 -0.47
C TRP A 306 44.36 8.38 0.05
N THR A 307 44.45 8.25 1.37
CA THR A 307 44.99 7.06 2.04
C THR A 307 44.00 5.87 1.99
N ASN A 308 44.50 4.66 2.25
CA ASN A 308 43.63 3.48 2.33
C ASN A 308 42.51 3.64 3.39
N PRO A 309 42.75 4.16 4.61
CA PRO A 309 41.70 4.43 5.57
C PRO A 309 40.62 5.40 5.05
N SER A 310 41.01 6.46 4.35
CA SER A 310 40.08 7.44 3.78
C SER A 310 39.23 6.84 2.66
N LEU A 311 39.82 6.01 1.78
CA LEU A 311 39.08 5.26 0.78
C LEU A 311 38.10 4.25 1.41
N ALA A 312 38.50 3.57 2.49
CA ALA A 312 37.63 2.68 3.25
C ALA A 312 36.46 3.43 3.92
N LEU A 313 36.66 4.67 4.34
CA LEU A 313 35.61 5.53 4.86
C LEU A 313 34.62 5.93 3.74
N MET A 314 35.09 6.34 2.57
CA MET A 314 34.25 6.62 1.41
C MET A 314 33.43 5.40 1.00
N GLU A 315 34.05 4.21 0.96
CA GLU A 315 33.36 2.94 0.71
C GLU A 315 32.22 2.73 1.71
N LYS A 316 32.50 2.88 3.00
CA LYS A 316 31.48 2.76 4.05
C LYS A 316 30.35 3.77 3.87
N GLN A 317 30.66 5.02 3.56
CA GLN A 317 29.69 6.10 3.41
C GLN A 317 28.72 5.86 2.26
N ILE A 318 29.17 5.31 1.13
CA ILE A 318 28.29 5.02 -0.01
C ILE A 318 27.31 3.88 0.29
N HIS A 319 27.69 2.95 1.18
CA HIS A 319 26.82 1.86 1.66
C HIS A 319 25.96 2.23 2.87
N THR A 320 26.18 3.38 3.50
CA THR A 320 25.44 3.83 4.69
C THR A 320 25.03 5.28 4.59
N TRP A 321 24.56 5.71 3.41
CA TRP A 321 24.04 7.05 3.24
C TRP A 321 22.75 7.22 4.05
N ARG A 322 22.76 8.16 4.98
CA ARG A 322 21.65 8.42 5.89
C ARG A 322 21.01 9.76 5.61
N ILE A 323 19.68 9.75 5.58
CA ILE A 323 18.86 10.95 5.56
C ILE A 323 17.84 10.88 6.69
N THR A 324 17.45 12.04 7.23
CA THR A 324 16.30 12.15 8.13
C THR A 324 15.22 12.96 7.41
N PRO A 325 14.22 12.30 6.79
CA PRO A 325 13.18 13.01 6.07
C PRO A 325 12.47 14.05 6.98
N ALA A 326 12.24 15.25 6.48
CA ALA A 326 11.42 16.26 7.19
C ALA A 326 9.95 15.80 7.29
N GLY A 327 9.54 14.86 6.45
CA GLY A 327 8.20 14.29 6.42
C GLY A 327 7.95 13.51 5.13
N THR A 328 6.67 13.32 4.83
CA THR A 328 6.19 12.68 3.60
C THR A 328 5.34 13.65 2.78
N GLU A 329 5.04 13.31 1.51
CA GLU A 329 4.10 14.08 0.69
C GLU A 329 2.62 13.89 1.12
N GLY A 330 2.38 13.22 2.24
CA GLY A 330 1.07 13.06 2.87
C GLY A 330 0.09 12.18 2.10
N TYR A 331 -1.15 12.16 2.56
CA TYR A 331 -2.21 11.33 1.95
C TYR A 331 -2.50 11.66 0.48
N ALA A 332 -2.20 12.86 0.03
CA ALA A 332 -2.40 13.25 -1.37
C ALA A 332 -1.55 12.43 -2.36
N LYS A 333 -0.43 11.89 -1.90
CA LYS A 333 0.53 11.10 -2.67
C LYS A 333 0.74 9.67 -2.15
N ALA A 334 0.21 9.37 -0.96
CA ALA A 334 0.26 8.02 -0.42
C ALA A 334 -0.58 7.06 -1.26
N GLU A 335 -0.03 5.89 -1.58
CA GLU A 335 -0.83 4.86 -2.26
C GLU A 335 -1.83 4.21 -1.30
N VAL A 336 -1.46 4.07 -0.02
CA VAL A 336 -2.29 3.45 1.02
C VAL A 336 -2.18 4.16 2.36
N THR A 337 -3.09 3.82 3.26
CA THR A 337 -3.09 4.22 4.66
C THR A 337 -2.57 3.07 5.52
N ALA A 338 -1.58 3.31 6.36
CA ALA A 338 -1.21 2.41 7.45
C ALA A 338 -1.95 2.79 8.73
N GLY A 339 -2.19 1.83 9.61
CA GLY A 339 -3.12 1.97 10.73
C GLY A 339 -4.56 1.68 10.29
N GLY A 340 -5.52 1.97 11.15
CA GLY A 340 -6.94 1.69 10.92
C GLY A 340 -7.60 0.96 12.08
N VAL A 341 -8.73 0.29 11.84
CA VAL A 341 -9.42 -0.48 12.86
C VAL A 341 -8.49 -1.54 13.44
N ASP A 342 -8.33 -1.52 14.76
CA ASP A 342 -7.45 -2.42 15.48
C ASP A 342 -7.85 -3.88 15.25
N THR A 343 -6.93 -4.67 14.75
CA THR A 343 -7.14 -6.10 14.48
C THR A 343 -7.42 -6.93 15.74
N ALA A 344 -7.05 -6.43 16.92
CA ALA A 344 -7.44 -7.04 18.19
C ALA A 344 -8.96 -7.03 18.42
N GLU A 345 -9.67 -6.11 17.80
CA GLU A 345 -11.12 -5.94 17.89
C GLU A 345 -11.91 -6.85 16.93
N LEU A 346 -11.23 -7.53 16.01
CA LEU A 346 -11.83 -8.30 14.92
C LEU A 346 -11.48 -9.80 15.03
N ASP A 347 -12.41 -10.64 14.55
CA ASP A 347 -12.11 -12.05 14.31
C ASP A 347 -11.30 -12.21 13.01
N ALA A 348 -10.15 -12.86 13.09
CA ALA A 348 -9.22 -13.01 11.96
C ALA A 348 -9.73 -13.97 10.85
N LYS A 349 -10.82 -14.73 11.08
CA LYS A 349 -11.40 -15.64 10.10
C LYS A 349 -12.57 -15.00 9.37
N THR A 350 -13.39 -14.24 10.09
CA THR A 350 -14.64 -13.69 9.58
C THR A 350 -14.59 -12.20 9.30
N MET A 351 -13.59 -11.47 9.85
CA MET A 351 -13.53 -10.01 9.86
C MET A 351 -14.63 -9.36 10.70
N GLU A 352 -15.35 -10.12 11.50
CA GLU A 352 -16.44 -9.65 12.37
C GLU A 352 -15.89 -8.94 13.60
N SER A 353 -16.54 -7.88 14.03
CA SER A 353 -16.28 -7.24 15.30
C SER A 353 -16.56 -8.20 16.48
N LYS A 354 -15.63 -8.29 17.42
CA LYS A 354 -15.83 -9.04 18.66
C LYS A 354 -16.79 -8.35 19.64
N LYS A 355 -17.08 -7.06 19.42
CA LYS A 355 -17.95 -6.25 20.30
C LYS A 355 -19.39 -6.16 19.82
N VAL A 356 -19.57 -6.13 18.51
CA VAL A 356 -20.90 -5.93 17.89
C VAL A 356 -21.14 -7.04 16.89
N PRO A 357 -21.99 -8.02 17.21
CA PRO A 357 -22.35 -9.10 16.29
C PRO A 357 -22.95 -8.55 15.00
N GLY A 358 -22.57 -9.13 13.86
CA GLY A 358 -23.02 -8.71 12.54
C GLY A 358 -22.30 -7.48 11.97
N LEU A 359 -21.35 -6.86 12.68
CA LEU A 359 -20.53 -5.75 12.19
C LEU A 359 -19.19 -6.25 11.70
N TYR A 360 -18.83 -5.92 10.46
CA TYR A 360 -17.58 -6.38 9.81
C TYR A 360 -16.76 -5.21 9.28
N PHE A 361 -15.42 -5.33 9.31
CA PHE A 361 -14.49 -4.36 8.69
C PHE A 361 -13.54 -5.09 7.78
N ILE A 362 -13.38 -4.61 6.53
CA ILE A 362 -12.58 -5.27 5.48
C ILE A 362 -11.78 -4.29 4.63
N GLY A 363 -10.70 -4.77 4.05
CA GLY A 363 -9.81 -3.96 3.21
C GLY A 363 -8.99 -2.97 3.99
N GLU A 364 -8.69 -1.84 3.39
CA GLU A 364 -7.73 -0.84 3.88
C GLU A 364 -8.21 -0.07 5.13
N VAL A 365 -9.48 -0.15 5.50
CA VAL A 365 -9.99 0.44 6.75
C VAL A 365 -9.46 -0.29 8.00
N VAL A 366 -9.01 -1.54 7.84
CA VAL A 366 -8.41 -2.37 8.89
C VAL A 366 -6.91 -2.12 8.96
N ASP A 367 -6.30 -2.18 10.16
CA ASP A 367 -4.86 -2.08 10.37
C ASP A 367 -4.10 -3.28 9.76
N VAL A 368 -4.11 -3.36 8.42
CA VAL A 368 -3.33 -4.30 7.61
C VAL A 368 -2.85 -3.59 6.35
N THR A 369 -1.55 -3.36 6.26
CA THR A 369 -0.92 -2.60 5.17
C THR A 369 0.04 -3.49 4.40
N GLY A 370 -0.26 -3.77 3.14
CA GLY A 370 0.59 -4.57 2.26
C GLY A 370 1.75 -3.77 1.67
N TRP A 371 2.79 -4.47 1.27
CA TRP A 371 3.89 -3.92 0.49
C TRP A 371 3.43 -3.35 -0.85
N LEU A 372 4.32 -2.62 -1.53
CA LEU A 372 4.08 -2.14 -2.88
C LEU A 372 4.02 -3.30 -3.88
N GLY A 373 3.04 -3.30 -4.78
CA GLY A 373 3.03 -4.25 -5.89
C GLY A 373 1.95 -5.34 -5.82
N GLY A 374 0.70 -4.98 -5.60
CA GLY A 374 -0.47 -5.86 -5.65
C GLY A 374 -0.90 -6.46 -4.32
N TYR A 375 -0.08 -6.34 -3.27
CA TYR A 375 -0.37 -6.90 -1.96
C TYR A 375 -1.62 -6.31 -1.31
N ASN A 376 -1.84 -4.99 -1.41
CA ASN A 376 -3.02 -4.33 -0.83
C ASN A 376 -4.32 -4.75 -1.53
N PHE A 377 -4.28 -5.04 -2.83
CA PHE A 377 -5.40 -5.66 -3.50
C PHE A 377 -5.62 -7.10 -3.06
N GLN A 378 -4.55 -7.88 -2.89
CA GLN A 378 -4.67 -9.25 -2.37
C GLN A 378 -5.33 -9.26 -0.98
N TRP A 379 -4.98 -8.32 -0.09
CA TRP A 379 -5.67 -8.14 1.19
C TRP A 379 -7.14 -7.77 1.02
N ALA A 380 -7.44 -6.86 0.10
CA ALA A 380 -8.83 -6.47 -0.18
C ALA A 380 -9.68 -7.67 -0.64
N TRP A 381 -9.14 -8.49 -1.54
CA TRP A 381 -9.80 -9.72 -1.98
C TRP A 381 -10.00 -10.71 -0.84
N ALA A 382 -8.93 -11.00 -0.10
CA ALA A 382 -8.94 -12.00 0.96
C ALA A 382 -9.85 -11.62 2.13
N SER A 383 -9.80 -10.38 2.61
CA SER A 383 -10.69 -9.89 3.68
C SER A 383 -12.13 -9.78 3.21
N GLY A 384 -12.37 -9.33 1.98
CA GLY A 384 -13.69 -9.27 1.37
C GLY A 384 -14.33 -10.65 1.24
N ALA A 385 -13.59 -11.62 0.72
CA ALA A 385 -14.05 -13.00 0.63
C ALA A 385 -14.33 -13.62 2.01
N SER A 386 -13.47 -13.31 3.00
CA SER A 386 -13.64 -13.80 4.37
C SER A 386 -14.96 -13.33 4.99
N ALA A 387 -15.25 -12.03 4.91
CA ALA A 387 -16.49 -11.47 5.40
C ALA A 387 -17.70 -11.96 4.60
N GLY A 388 -17.63 -11.96 3.26
CA GLY A 388 -18.73 -12.43 2.39
C GLY A 388 -19.12 -13.88 2.63
N ARG A 389 -18.17 -14.72 3.04
CA ARG A 389 -18.44 -16.11 3.44
C ARG A 389 -18.97 -16.25 4.87
N ALA A 390 -18.91 -15.22 5.69
CA ALA A 390 -19.35 -15.23 7.07
C ALA A 390 -20.74 -14.63 7.28
N VAL A 391 -21.07 -13.53 6.60
CA VAL A 391 -22.34 -12.79 6.72
C VAL A 391 -23.57 -13.60 6.32
#